data_32792f149333f6988e9c88724c85b77d
#
_entry.id   32792f149333f6988e9c88724c85b77d
#
_cell.length_a   1.000
_cell.length_b   1.000
_cell.length_c   1.000
_cell.angle_alpha   90.00
_cell.angle_beta   90.00
_cell.angle_gamma   90.00
#
_symmetry.space_group_name_H-M   'P 1'
#
loop_
_entity.id
_entity.type
_entity.pdbx_description
1 polymer ?
#
loop_
_entity_poly.entity_id
_entity_poly.type
_entity_poly.pdbx_seq_one_letter_code
_entity_poly.pdbx_strand_id
1 'polypeptide(L)'
;AGLVVSEVASEGDNVLWTRFENVPAYVAAQDIPVELPGYGKLSADIVWGGNYFGIVDLSGCDLRISPDNGTELSRMGLIVRDQLNARHRIQHPTEAHINNLNFITFWHQPTIEGAFYKNVHVFSAGQLDRSPGGTGTSAMMAMFEARGKMGLNQPIKSEGLLGSGTFEGCLLGEVDLNGTRAVRPTVKGTASILGTARWVIDRNDPVGAGFLIR
;
A
#
# COMPACT_ATOMS: atom_id res chain seq x y z
N ALA A 1 6.63 -4.06 12.25
CA ALA A 1 6.27 -2.66 12.07
C ALA A 1 5.94 -1.95 13.40
N GLY A 2 5.31 -2.61 14.37
CA GLY A 2 5.00 -2.03 15.67
C GLY A 2 3.58 -2.38 16.16
N LEU A 3 3.15 -1.70 17.23
CA LEU A 3 1.82 -1.88 17.80
C LEU A 3 0.76 -1.28 16.88
N VAL A 4 -0.28 -2.06 16.62
CA VAL A 4 -1.47 -1.63 15.86
C VAL A 4 -2.70 -1.79 16.75
N VAL A 5 -3.47 -0.72 16.94
CA VAL A 5 -4.70 -0.72 17.70
C VAL A 5 -5.87 -0.83 16.74
N SER A 6 -6.69 -1.86 16.92
CA SER A 6 -7.87 -2.10 16.09
C SER A 6 -9.16 -1.86 16.87
N GLU A 7 -10.14 -1.25 16.20
CA GLU A 7 -11.49 -1.02 16.66
C GLU A 7 -12.45 -1.75 15.72
N VAL A 8 -13.39 -2.49 16.27
CA VAL A 8 -14.38 -3.28 15.52
C VAL A 8 -15.79 -2.85 15.93
N ALA A 9 -16.59 -2.47 14.94
CA ALA A 9 -18.01 -2.27 15.13
C ALA A 9 -18.78 -3.53 14.69
N SER A 10 -19.66 -4.03 15.54
CA SER A 10 -20.48 -5.21 15.25
C SER A 10 -21.91 -5.02 15.71
N GLU A 11 -22.82 -5.71 15.05
CA GLU A 11 -24.24 -5.85 15.44
C GLU A 11 -24.56 -7.35 15.47
N GLY A 12 -24.71 -7.90 16.68
CA GLY A 12 -24.73 -9.35 16.88
C GLY A 12 -23.44 -9.99 16.35
N ASP A 13 -23.59 -10.99 15.48
CA ASP A 13 -22.48 -11.70 14.84
C ASP A 13 -21.94 -11.00 13.56
N ASN A 14 -22.56 -9.89 13.16
CA ASN A 14 -22.14 -9.18 11.95
C ASN A 14 -21.12 -8.10 12.26
N VAL A 15 -19.93 -8.17 11.66
CA VAL A 15 -18.96 -7.09 11.69
C VAL A 15 -19.33 -6.04 10.64
N LEU A 16 -19.64 -4.83 11.12
CA LEU A 16 -20.03 -3.72 10.27
C LEU A 16 -18.80 -3.07 9.61
N TRP A 17 -17.72 -2.90 10.38
CA TRP A 17 -16.44 -2.38 9.91
C TRP A 17 -15.35 -2.65 10.95
N THR A 18 -14.12 -2.60 10.47
CA THR A 18 -12.92 -2.56 11.30
C THR A 18 -12.10 -1.34 10.95
N ARG A 19 -11.62 -0.62 11.96
CA ARG A 19 -10.68 0.49 11.83
C ARG A 19 -9.43 0.17 12.63
N PHE A 20 -8.28 0.51 12.11
CA PHE A 20 -7.03 0.43 12.86
C PHE A 20 -6.24 1.73 12.73
N GLU A 21 -5.54 2.10 13.79
CA GLU A 21 -4.46 3.08 13.74
C GLU A 21 -3.18 2.34 13.38
N ASN A 22 -2.62 2.70 12.23
CA ASN A 22 -1.41 2.07 11.72
C ASN A 22 -0.16 2.70 12.35
N VAL A 23 0.98 2.08 12.13
CA VAL A 23 2.28 2.67 12.48
C VAL A 23 2.45 4.02 11.79
N PRO A 24 3.25 4.94 12.37
CA PRO A 24 3.52 6.24 11.72
C PRO A 24 4.00 6.09 10.29
N ALA A 25 3.49 6.94 9.41
CA ALA A 25 3.83 6.96 7.99
C ALA A 25 4.59 8.24 7.63
N TYR A 26 5.55 8.16 6.70
CA TYR A 26 6.38 9.29 6.29
C TYR A 26 6.89 9.16 4.87
N VAL A 27 7.22 10.28 4.25
CA VAL A 27 7.86 10.34 2.94
C VAL A 27 9.38 10.27 3.12
N ALA A 28 10.01 9.26 2.53
CA ALA A 28 11.46 9.06 2.59
C ALA A 28 12.20 9.78 1.45
N ALA A 29 11.60 9.84 0.25
CA ALA A 29 12.14 10.58 -0.90
C ALA A 29 11.02 10.93 -1.88
N GLN A 30 11.19 12.01 -2.64
CA GLN A 30 10.20 12.48 -3.61
C GLN A 30 10.84 12.71 -4.98
N ASP A 31 9.98 12.72 -6.00
CA ASP A 31 10.30 13.15 -7.37
C ASP A 31 11.45 12.37 -8.03
N ILE A 32 11.54 11.07 -7.72
CA ILE A 32 12.57 10.18 -8.26
C ILE A 32 12.18 9.80 -9.70
N PRO A 33 13.03 10.08 -10.71
CA PRO A 33 12.71 9.73 -12.08
C PRO A 33 12.72 8.20 -12.28
N VAL A 34 11.64 7.70 -12.86
CA VAL A 34 11.46 6.30 -13.26
C VAL A 34 11.02 6.24 -14.71
N GLU A 35 11.33 5.14 -15.38
CA GLU A 35 10.94 4.92 -16.77
C GLU A 35 10.03 3.68 -16.84
N LEU A 36 8.85 3.86 -17.44
CA LEU A 36 7.93 2.78 -17.76
C LEU A 36 8.03 2.49 -19.26
N PRO A 37 8.65 1.35 -19.68
CA PRO A 37 8.79 1.00 -21.08
C PRO A 37 7.46 0.99 -21.83
N GLY A 38 7.35 1.82 -22.86
CA GLY A 38 6.12 2.03 -23.64
C GLY A 38 5.20 3.15 -23.12
N TYR A 39 5.44 3.66 -21.89
CA TYR A 39 4.62 4.70 -21.26
C TYR A 39 5.38 5.99 -20.94
N GLY A 40 6.72 5.96 -21.09
CA GLY A 40 7.56 7.13 -20.92
C GLY A 40 8.14 7.31 -19.53
N LYS A 41 8.64 8.53 -19.29
CA LYS A 41 9.28 8.91 -18.02
C LYS A 41 8.25 9.52 -17.08
N LEU A 42 8.22 9.02 -15.86
CA LEU A 42 7.36 9.47 -14.76
C LEU A 42 8.23 9.76 -13.54
N SER A 43 7.62 10.15 -12.44
CA SER A 43 8.29 10.25 -11.15
C SER A 43 7.66 9.33 -10.11
N ALA A 44 8.47 8.89 -9.15
CA ALA A 44 8.04 8.10 -8.02
C ALA A 44 8.41 8.78 -6.70
N ASP A 45 7.60 8.57 -5.68
CA ASP A 45 7.93 8.88 -4.29
C ASP A 45 8.19 7.59 -3.54
N ILE A 46 9.17 7.59 -2.63
CA ILE A 46 9.41 6.49 -1.69
C ILE A 46 8.77 6.86 -0.35
N VAL A 47 7.80 6.07 0.08
CA VAL A 47 6.98 6.37 1.25
C VAL A 47 6.85 5.14 2.15
N TRP A 48 6.98 5.36 3.45
CA TRP A 48 6.73 4.36 4.48
C TRP A 48 5.29 4.46 5.00
N GLY A 49 4.57 3.35 5.04
CA GLY A 49 3.23 3.24 5.64
C GLY A 49 3.03 1.93 6.41
N GLY A 50 4.13 1.37 6.94
CA GLY A 50 4.20 0.01 7.51
C GLY A 50 4.96 -0.97 6.60
N ASN A 51 5.12 -0.61 5.34
CA ASN A 51 6.07 -1.11 4.34
C ASN A 51 6.56 0.09 3.52
N TYR A 52 7.69 -0.06 2.83
CA TYR A 52 8.12 0.92 1.84
C TYR A 52 7.39 0.68 0.52
N PHE A 53 6.84 1.76 -0.01
CA PHE A 53 6.18 1.82 -1.31
C PHE A 53 6.89 2.81 -2.23
N GLY A 54 7.13 2.40 -3.47
CA GLY A 54 7.40 3.33 -4.56
C GLY A 54 6.06 3.75 -5.17
N ILE A 55 5.68 5.02 -5.02
CA ILE A 55 4.37 5.52 -5.45
C ILE A 55 4.53 6.29 -6.75
N VAL A 56 3.80 5.90 -7.80
CA VAL A 56 3.85 6.50 -9.14
C VAL A 56 2.47 6.99 -9.56
N ASP A 57 2.39 8.25 -9.99
CA ASP A 57 1.19 8.85 -10.58
C ASP A 57 1.09 8.46 -12.05
N LEU A 58 0.03 7.76 -12.44
CA LEU A 58 -0.27 7.38 -13.81
C LEU A 58 -1.17 8.37 -14.56
N SER A 59 -1.57 9.50 -13.94
CA SER A 59 -2.49 10.46 -14.56
C SER A 59 -1.96 11.03 -15.90
N GLY A 60 -0.65 11.02 -16.09
CA GLY A 60 0.03 11.51 -17.30
C GLY A 60 0.34 10.44 -18.36
N CYS A 61 -0.11 9.19 -18.20
CA CYS A 61 0.15 8.12 -19.16
C CYS A 61 -1.11 7.30 -19.47
N ASP A 62 -1.02 6.45 -20.53
CA ASP A 62 -2.16 5.66 -21.00
C ASP A 62 -2.38 4.34 -20.24
N LEU A 63 -1.48 3.97 -19.31
CA LEU A 63 -1.66 2.80 -18.48
C LEU A 63 -2.78 3.05 -17.45
N ARG A 64 -3.86 2.28 -17.54
CA ARG A 64 -5.02 2.41 -16.64
C ARG A 64 -5.03 1.33 -15.57
N ILE A 65 -5.46 1.70 -14.36
CA ILE A 65 -5.66 0.76 -13.26
C ILE A 65 -7.01 0.07 -13.47
N SER A 66 -6.94 -1.13 -14.05
CA SER A 66 -8.08 -2.01 -14.28
C SER A 66 -7.64 -3.47 -14.22
N PRO A 67 -8.53 -4.42 -13.92
CA PRO A 67 -8.22 -5.85 -13.97
C PRO A 67 -7.67 -6.31 -15.33
N ASP A 68 -8.16 -5.73 -16.43
CA ASP A 68 -7.74 -6.08 -17.80
C ASP A 68 -6.26 -5.76 -18.06
N ASN A 69 -5.71 -4.77 -17.36
CA ASN A 69 -4.31 -4.36 -17.43
C ASN A 69 -3.43 -5.03 -16.36
N GLY A 70 -3.96 -6.01 -15.63
CA GLY A 70 -3.28 -6.61 -14.48
C GLY A 70 -1.87 -7.11 -14.77
N THR A 71 -1.68 -7.85 -15.88
CA THR A 71 -0.36 -8.36 -16.29
C THR A 71 0.63 -7.21 -16.56
N GLU A 72 0.18 -6.15 -17.20
CA GLU A 72 1.03 -5.01 -17.54
C GLU A 72 1.36 -4.18 -16.29
N LEU A 73 0.39 -3.93 -15.41
CA LEU A 73 0.60 -3.27 -14.13
C LEU A 73 1.62 -4.05 -13.28
N SER A 74 1.51 -5.37 -13.21
CA SER A 74 2.47 -6.24 -12.55
C SER A 74 3.87 -6.09 -13.13
N ARG A 75 4.02 -6.19 -14.45
CA ARG A 75 5.30 -6.06 -15.16
C ARG A 75 5.94 -4.69 -14.91
N MET A 76 5.19 -3.61 -15.03
CA MET A 76 5.68 -2.26 -14.78
C MET A 76 6.07 -2.03 -13.33
N GLY A 77 5.29 -2.56 -12.39
CA GLY A 77 5.63 -2.48 -10.97
C GLY A 77 6.97 -3.11 -10.63
N LEU A 78 7.27 -4.29 -11.18
CA LEU A 78 8.57 -4.94 -10.98
C LEU A 78 9.72 -4.11 -11.56
N ILE A 79 9.55 -3.53 -12.75
CA ILE A 79 10.55 -2.66 -13.39
C ILE A 79 10.82 -1.41 -12.54
N VAL A 80 9.78 -0.74 -12.06
CA VAL A 80 9.92 0.45 -11.19
C VAL A 80 10.58 0.10 -9.87
N ARG A 81 10.19 -1.01 -9.24
CA ARG A 81 10.82 -1.51 -8.01
C ARG A 81 12.33 -1.68 -8.19
N ASP A 82 12.75 -2.33 -9.26
CA ASP A 82 14.16 -2.61 -9.51
C ASP A 82 14.94 -1.31 -9.80
N GLN A 83 14.35 -0.35 -10.52
CA GLN A 83 14.94 0.96 -10.74
C GLN A 83 15.14 1.73 -9.43
N LEU A 84 14.16 1.73 -8.53
CA LEU A 84 14.23 2.44 -7.25
C LEU A 84 15.26 1.80 -6.32
N ASN A 85 15.26 0.48 -6.17
CA ASN A 85 16.24 -0.23 -5.34
C ASN A 85 17.68 -0.09 -5.85
N ALA A 86 17.88 0.01 -7.16
CA ALA A 86 19.22 0.21 -7.75
C ALA A 86 19.80 1.62 -7.50
N ARG A 87 18.94 2.63 -7.28
CA ARG A 87 19.34 4.04 -7.21
C ARG A 87 19.23 4.64 -5.81
N HIS A 88 18.45 4.04 -4.92
CA HIS A 88 18.16 4.59 -3.59
C HIS A 88 18.45 3.58 -2.50
N ARG A 89 19.20 4.03 -1.50
CA ARG A 89 19.36 3.25 -0.27
C ARG A 89 18.12 3.46 0.60
N ILE A 90 17.38 2.39 0.80
CA ILE A 90 16.23 2.36 1.69
C ILE A 90 16.71 2.00 3.10
N GLN A 91 16.27 2.76 4.11
CA GLN A 91 16.61 2.47 5.50
C GLN A 91 15.58 3.09 6.44
N HIS A 92 14.96 2.24 7.28
CA HIS A 92 14.03 2.72 8.30
C HIS A 92 14.80 3.45 9.42
N PRO A 93 14.26 4.57 9.98
CA PRO A 93 14.97 5.39 10.97
C PRO A 93 15.33 4.65 12.27
N THR A 94 14.54 3.66 12.67
CA THR A 94 14.71 2.93 13.94
C THR A 94 14.94 1.42 13.76
N GLU A 95 14.54 0.84 12.61
CA GLU A 95 14.54 -0.61 12.38
C GLU A 95 15.56 -0.98 11.29
N ALA A 96 16.78 -1.33 11.68
CA ALA A 96 17.87 -1.59 10.74
C ALA A 96 17.60 -2.74 9.74
N HIS A 97 16.75 -3.69 10.10
CA HIS A 97 16.37 -4.81 9.24
C HIS A 97 15.36 -4.43 8.14
N ILE A 98 14.72 -3.26 8.25
CA ILE A 98 13.80 -2.72 7.23
C ILE A 98 14.61 -1.82 6.29
N ASN A 99 15.11 -2.41 5.22
CA ASN A 99 16.12 -1.77 4.36
C ASN A 99 15.92 -2.02 2.86
N ASN A 100 14.71 -2.38 2.44
CA ASN A 100 14.40 -2.59 1.03
C ASN A 100 12.97 -2.13 0.69
N LEU A 101 12.76 -1.83 -0.58
CA LEU A 101 11.47 -1.49 -1.16
C LEU A 101 10.96 -2.70 -1.93
N ASN A 102 9.81 -3.25 -1.49
CA ASN A 102 9.21 -4.44 -2.07
C ASN A 102 7.91 -4.18 -2.80
N PHE A 103 7.30 -3.01 -2.60
CA PHE A 103 5.96 -2.71 -3.09
C PHE A 103 5.98 -1.46 -3.98
N ILE A 104 5.25 -1.53 -5.09
CA ILE A 104 4.97 -0.38 -5.93
C ILE A 104 3.48 -0.09 -5.88
N THR A 105 3.12 1.17 -5.78
CA THR A 105 1.76 1.66 -5.88
C THR A 105 1.64 2.51 -7.15
N PHE A 106 0.78 2.10 -8.04
CA PHE A 106 0.27 2.97 -9.10
C PHE A 106 -1.03 3.61 -8.67
N TRP A 107 -1.21 4.88 -9.00
CA TRP A 107 -2.45 5.60 -8.72
C TRP A 107 -2.81 6.59 -9.81
N HIS A 108 -4.10 6.92 -9.90
CA HIS A 108 -4.65 7.99 -10.75
C HIS A 108 -5.96 8.52 -10.15
N GLN A 109 -6.64 9.42 -10.87
CA GLN A 109 -7.96 9.91 -10.48
C GLN A 109 -8.95 8.75 -10.25
N PRO A 110 -9.86 8.86 -9.28
CA PRO A 110 -10.83 7.80 -8.97
C PRO A 110 -11.79 7.58 -10.13
N THR A 111 -12.41 6.38 -10.16
CA THR A 111 -13.46 6.03 -11.12
C THR A 111 -14.84 5.90 -10.47
N ILE A 112 -14.89 5.87 -9.14
CA ILE A 112 -16.14 5.86 -8.38
C ILE A 112 -16.37 7.21 -7.69
N GLU A 113 -17.63 7.58 -7.54
CA GLU A 113 -18.02 8.83 -6.89
C GLU A 113 -17.62 8.86 -5.42
N GLY A 114 -17.11 10.02 -4.97
CA GLY A 114 -16.70 10.24 -3.60
C GLY A 114 -15.37 9.62 -3.20
N ALA A 115 -14.68 8.89 -4.08
CA ALA A 115 -13.31 8.47 -3.83
C ALA A 115 -12.32 9.63 -4.12
N PHE A 116 -11.21 9.63 -3.39
CA PHE A 116 -10.17 10.64 -3.52
C PHE A 116 -9.14 10.25 -4.59
N TYR A 117 -8.82 8.95 -4.68
CA TYR A 117 -7.92 8.36 -5.67
C TYR A 117 -8.26 6.89 -5.90
N LYS A 118 -7.78 6.35 -7.02
CA LYS A 118 -7.74 4.91 -7.32
C LYS A 118 -6.30 4.42 -7.33
N ASN A 119 -6.06 3.24 -6.76
CA ASN A 119 -4.72 2.65 -6.71
C ASN A 119 -4.72 1.14 -6.97
N VAL A 120 -3.51 0.63 -7.24
CA VAL A 120 -3.17 -0.80 -7.18
C VAL A 120 -1.78 -0.95 -6.58
N HIS A 121 -1.61 -1.94 -5.71
CA HIS A 121 -0.31 -2.31 -5.17
C HIS A 121 0.22 -3.53 -5.90
N VAL A 122 1.47 -3.44 -6.35
CA VAL A 122 2.24 -4.54 -6.94
C VAL A 122 3.20 -5.05 -5.88
N PHE A 123 3.06 -6.30 -5.49
CA PHE A 123 3.91 -6.96 -4.50
C PHE A 123 5.22 -7.45 -5.11
N SER A 124 6.15 -7.85 -4.25
CA SER A 124 7.53 -8.21 -4.62
C SER A 124 7.66 -9.28 -5.70
N ALA A 125 6.70 -10.18 -5.84
CA ALA A 125 6.68 -11.23 -6.88
C ALA A 125 5.68 -10.93 -8.01
N GLY A 126 5.17 -9.69 -8.10
CA GLY A 126 4.29 -9.24 -9.16
C GLY A 126 2.80 -9.47 -8.90
N GLN A 127 2.41 -10.00 -7.73
CA GLN A 127 0.99 -10.11 -7.40
C GLN A 127 0.37 -8.72 -7.22
N LEU A 128 -0.90 -8.60 -7.60
CA LEU A 128 -1.67 -7.36 -7.43
C LEU A 128 -2.61 -7.48 -6.23
N ASP A 129 -2.67 -6.43 -5.41
CA ASP A 129 -3.69 -6.31 -4.39
C ASP A 129 -5.04 -5.97 -5.03
N ARG A 130 -6.08 -6.74 -4.70
CA ARG A 130 -7.45 -6.42 -5.12
C ARG A 130 -8.09 -5.33 -4.26
N SER A 131 -7.60 -5.14 -3.05
CA SER A 131 -8.06 -4.11 -2.10
C SER A 131 -7.30 -2.80 -2.28
N PRO A 132 -7.78 -1.68 -1.70
CA PRO A 132 -7.00 -0.44 -1.65
C PRO A 132 -5.70 -0.53 -0.84
N GLY A 133 -5.50 -1.62 -0.05
CA GLY A 133 -4.33 -1.86 0.78
C GLY A 133 -4.26 -0.98 2.04
N GLY A 134 -4.14 -1.59 3.23
CA GLY A 134 -4.11 -0.83 4.49
C GLY A 134 -2.84 0.00 4.68
N THR A 135 -1.67 -0.64 4.57
CA THR A 135 -0.37 0.04 4.64
C THR A 135 -0.13 0.94 3.43
N GLY A 136 -0.64 0.53 2.25
CA GLY A 136 -0.61 1.35 1.04
C GLY A 136 -1.45 2.62 1.17
N THR A 137 -2.67 2.54 1.70
CA THR A 137 -3.51 3.72 1.99
C THR A 137 -2.83 4.66 2.99
N SER A 138 -2.15 4.11 4.01
CA SER A 138 -1.37 4.91 4.97
C SER A 138 -0.22 5.67 4.28
N ALA A 139 0.52 5.01 3.40
CA ALA A 139 1.60 5.62 2.61
C ALA A 139 1.05 6.68 1.64
N MET A 140 -0.06 6.40 0.94
CA MET A 140 -0.71 7.36 0.04
C MET A 140 -1.14 8.63 0.78
N MET A 141 -1.75 8.51 1.95
CA MET A 141 -2.14 9.67 2.76
C MET A 141 -0.93 10.51 3.20
N ALA A 142 0.15 9.87 3.64
CA ALA A 142 1.38 10.57 4.00
C ALA A 142 1.98 11.32 2.80
N MET A 143 1.97 10.72 1.61
CA MET A 143 2.40 11.38 0.37
C MET A 143 1.49 12.55 0.00
N PHE A 144 0.17 12.40 0.06
CA PHE A 144 -0.76 13.49 -0.26
C PHE A 144 -0.66 14.65 0.73
N GLU A 145 -0.47 14.35 2.01
CA GLU A 145 -0.28 15.38 3.03
C GLU A 145 1.02 16.15 2.79
N ALA A 146 2.14 15.47 2.58
CA ALA A 146 3.43 16.09 2.29
C ALA A 146 3.42 16.93 1.00
N ARG A 147 2.54 16.62 0.05
CA ARG A 147 2.32 17.38 -1.18
C ARG A 147 1.23 18.47 -1.04
N GLY A 148 0.70 18.68 0.16
CA GLY A 148 -0.36 19.67 0.44
C GLY A 148 -1.71 19.35 -0.23
N LYS A 149 -1.93 18.10 -0.64
CA LYS A 149 -3.17 17.65 -1.32
C LYS A 149 -4.26 17.19 -0.34
N MET A 150 -3.91 16.94 0.93
CA MET A 150 -4.85 16.67 2.01
C MET A 150 -4.32 17.23 3.33
N GLY A 151 -5.24 17.48 4.29
CA GLY A 151 -4.91 17.94 5.62
C GLY A 151 -5.05 16.87 6.69
N LEU A 152 -4.58 17.18 7.91
CA LEU A 152 -4.86 16.37 9.09
C LEU A 152 -6.37 16.41 9.41
N ASN A 153 -6.89 15.31 9.98
CA ASN A 153 -8.29 15.15 10.32
C ASN A 153 -9.27 15.26 9.12
N GLN A 154 -8.76 15.18 7.91
CA GLN A 154 -9.55 15.13 6.69
C GLN A 154 -9.77 13.67 6.30
N PRO A 155 -11.00 13.14 6.37
CA PRO A 155 -11.29 11.79 5.89
C PRO A 155 -11.21 11.74 4.36
N ILE A 156 -10.63 10.68 3.85
CA ILE A 156 -10.58 10.36 2.42
C ILE A 156 -11.10 8.95 2.19
N LYS A 157 -11.47 8.66 0.94
CA LYS A 157 -11.85 7.32 0.50
C LYS A 157 -10.92 6.87 -0.63
N SER A 158 -10.28 5.71 -0.46
CA SER A 158 -9.42 5.10 -1.49
C SER A 158 -10.18 4.03 -2.26
N GLU A 159 -10.00 3.98 -3.57
CA GLU A 159 -10.56 2.97 -4.48
C GLU A 159 -9.46 1.98 -4.86
N GLY A 160 -9.74 0.67 -4.77
CA GLY A 160 -8.83 -0.39 -5.20
C GLY A 160 -8.96 -0.76 -6.67
N LEU A 161 -8.13 -1.71 -7.12
CA LEU A 161 -8.07 -2.20 -8.50
C LEU A 161 -9.45 -2.57 -9.09
N LEU A 162 -10.27 -3.27 -8.30
CA LEU A 162 -11.56 -3.80 -8.76
C LEU A 162 -12.67 -2.73 -8.85
N GLY A 163 -12.49 -1.54 -8.26
CA GLY A 163 -13.50 -0.49 -8.23
C GLY A 163 -14.72 -0.78 -7.32
N SER A 164 -14.81 -1.96 -6.73
CA SER A 164 -15.95 -2.37 -5.89
C SER A 164 -15.71 -2.27 -4.39
N GLY A 165 -14.45 -2.06 -3.98
CA GLY A 165 -14.06 -1.95 -2.58
C GLY A 165 -13.35 -0.65 -2.30
N THR A 166 -13.70 -0.02 -1.18
CA THR A 166 -13.04 1.20 -0.72
C THR A 166 -12.57 1.06 0.71
N PHE A 167 -11.47 1.76 1.04
CA PHE A 167 -11.11 2.03 2.43
C PHE A 167 -11.31 3.51 2.74
N GLU A 168 -11.70 3.80 3.98
CA GLU A 168 -11.69 5.16 4.50
C GLU A 168 -10.38 5.37 5.26
N GLY A 169 -9.73 6.50 5.02
CA GLY A 169 -8.48 6.86 5.68
C GLY A 169 -8.54 8.26 6.29
N CYS A 170 -7.78 8.46 7.38
CA CYS A 170 -7.64 9.77 8.01
C CYS A 170 -6.29 9.87 8.70
N LEU A 171 -5.67 11.06 8.67
CA LEU A 171 -4.44 11.37 9.41
C LEU A 171 -4.83 12.08 10.71
N LEU A 172 -4.54 11.47 11.86
CA LEU A 172 -4.92 11.98 13.18
C LEU A 172 -4.01 13.11 13.67
N GLY A 173 -2.77 13.19 13.18
CA GLY A 173 -1.79 14.17 13.65
C GLY A 173 -0.38 13.81 13.20
N GLU A 174 0.57 14.57 13.69
CA GLU A 174 2.00 14.37 13.44
C GLU A 174 2.68 13.68 14.62
N VAL A 175 3.82 13.07 14.34
CA VAL A 175 4.70 12.45 15.33
C VAL A 175 6.15 12.56 14.84
N ASP A 176 7.09 12.68 15.75
CA ASP A 176 8.52 12.53 15.45
C ASP A 176 8.92 11.05 15.55
N LEU A 177 9.51 10.52 14.50
CA LEU A 177 10.08 9.18 14.45
C LEU A 177 11.60 9.27 14.36
N ASN A 178 12.24 9.48 15.50
CA ASN A 178 13.69 9.60 15.63
C ASN A 178 14.28 10.69 14.68
N GLY A 179 13.71 11.90 14.75
CA GLY A 179 14.10 13.03 13.90
C GLY A 179 13.46 13.04 12.51
N THR A 180 12.63 12.06 12.18
CA THR A 180 11.85 12.02 10.94
C THR A 180 10.42 12.43 11.22
N ARG A 181 9.93 13.50 10.57
CA ARG A 181 8.51 13.90 10.64
C ARG A 181 7.67 12.80 10.03
N ALA A 182 6.70 12.31 10.77
CA ALA A 182 5.76 11.28 10.36
C ALA A 182 4.33 11.68 10.72
N VAL A 183 3.35 11.05 10.11
CA VAL A 183 1.91 11.24 10.38
C VAL A 183 1.30 9.95 10.93
N ARG A 184 0.21 10.07 11.68
CA ARG A 184 -0.52 8.96 12.31
C ARG A 184 -1.75 8.59 11.47
N PRO A 185 -1.68 7.57 10.60
CA PRO A 185 -2.79 7.19 9.75
C PRO A 185 -3.75 6.22 10.44
N THR A 186 -5.04 6.39 10.18
CA THR A 186 -6.07 5.38 10.42
C THR A 186 -6.64 4.88 9.12
N VAL A 187 -6.98 3.59 9.07
CA VAL A 187 -7.65 2.98 7.92
C VAL A 187 -8.84 2.17 8.41
N LYS A 188 -9.99 2.35 7.76
CA LYS A 188 -11.24 1.67 8.03
C LYS A 188 -11.73 0.93 6.78
N GLY A 189 -12.18 -0.27 6.95
CA GLY A 189 -12.71 -1.09 5.87
C GLY A 189 -13.64 -2.19 6.36
N THR A 190 -14.11 -2.99 5.41
CA THR A 190 -14.95 -4.16 5.64
C THR A 190 -14.34 -5.38 4.99
N ALA A 191 -14.69 -6.57 5.47
CA ALA A 191 -14.30 -7.83 4.87
C ALA A 191 -15.44 -8.85 5.01
N SER A 192 -15.46 -9.81 4.08
CA SER A 192 -16.42 -10.92 4.10
C SER A 192 -15.69 -12.23 4.35
N ILE A 193 -16.32 -13.14 5.11
CA ILE A 193 -15.81 -14.50 5.29
C ILE A 193 -16.04 -15.25 3.97
N LEU A 194 -14.93 -15.71 3.35
CA LEU A 194 -14.97 -16.45 2.09
C LEU A 194 -14.95 -17.98 2.29
N GLY A 195 -14.55 -18.44 3.46
CA GLY A 195 -14.48 -19.86 3.76
C GLY A 195 -13.80 -20.17 5.08
N THR A 196 -13.79 -21.45 5.44
CA THR A 196 -13.04 -22.00 6.56
C THR A 196 -12.13 -23.13 6.08
N ALA A 197 -10.95 -23.26 6.67
CA ALA A 197 -10.00 -24.31 6.35
C ALA A 197 -9.46 -24.97 7.61
N ARG A 198 -9.24 -26.29 7.56
CA ARG A 198 -8.53 -27.05 8.58
C ARG A 198 -7.24 -27.60 8.00
N TRP A 199 -6.12 -27.17 8.54
CA TRP A 199 -4.80 -27.64 8.15
C TRP A 199 -4.31 -28.73 9.09
N VAL A 200 -3.66 -29.76 8.53
CA VAL A 200 -3.05 -30.86 9.29
C VAL A 200 -1.60 -30.97 8.86
N ILE A 201 -0.71 -31.07 9.85
CA ILE A 201 0.70 -31.41 9.62
C ILE A 201 0.86 -32.89 9.96
N ASP A 202 1.16 -33.72 8.96
CA ASP A 202 1.53 -35.13 9.17
C ASP A 202 3.00 -35.19 9.59
N ARG A 203 3.28 -35.78 10.76
CA ARG A 203 4.65 -35.91 11.28
C ARG A 203 5.52 -36.86 10.44
N ASN A 204 4.89 -37.73 9.63
CA ASN A 204 5.58 -38.66 8.76
C ASN A 204 5.80 -38.11 7.35
N ASP A 205 5.26 -36.92 7.04
CA ASP A 205 5.52 -36.23 5.77
C ASP A 205 6.96 -35.66 5.78
N PRO A 206 7.86 -36.13 4.89
CA PRO A 206 9.25 -35.66 4.86
C PRO A 206 9.39 -34.18 4.50
N VAL A 207 8.35 -33.57 3.93
CA VAL A 207 8.28 -32.13 3.59
C VAL A 207 7.29 -31.35 4.46
N GLY A 208 6.76 -31.97 5.50
CA GLY A 208 5.74 -31.40 6.39
C GLY A 208 6.17 -30.10 7.11
N ALA A 209 7.47 -29.85 7.23
CA ALA A 209 8.03 -28.60 7.74
C ALA A 209 8.02 -27.45 6.70
N GLY A 210 7.61 -27.76 5.46
CA GLY A 210 7.60 -26.82 4.35
C GLY A 210 8.91 -26.81 3.55
N PHE A 211 8.84 -26.23 2.37
CA PHE A 211 10.00 -26.04 1.50
C PHE A 211 9.81 -24.77 0.66
N LEU A 212 10.92 -24.20 0.19
CA LEU A 212 10.93 -23.05 -0.70
C LEU A 212 11.65 -23.43 -2.01
N ILE A 213 10.93 -23.32 -3.13
CA ILE A 213 11.52 -23.38 -4.48
C ILE A 213 11.85 -21.94 -4.89
N ARG A 214 13.11 -21.71 -5.25
CA ARG A 214 13.62 -20.41 -5.72
C ARG A 214 13.99 -20.50 -7.19
#